data_c6400e4f2368118bc4aad2d0442dcb8e
#
_entry.id   c6400e4f2368118bc4aad2d0442dcb8e
#
_cell.length_a   1.000
_cell.length_b   1.000
_cell.length_c   1.000
_cell.angle_alpha   90.00
_cell.angle_beta   90.00
_cell.angle_gamma   90.00
#
_symmetry.space_group_name_H-M   'P 1'
#
loop_
_entity.id
_entity.type
_entity.pdbx_description
1 polymer ?
#
loop_
_entity_poly.entity_id
_entity_poly.type
_entity_poly.pdbx_seq_one_letter_code
_entity_poly.pdbx_strand_id
1 'polypeptide(L)'
;MYRINRKAVFRAFLQAAVLGLISLAVALSANALRPSGGIALVADWSPQARLMAAWGEGFVIPLEQAVEFYDTREAVFVDARPAWEYEEGRIPGAIHLPWQGWEQYMAGFLDAVPDPHTIVIAYCDGEACELSEGLALLLREMGYKNAVVLINGMTVWEQAGYPVEKGPDAGSLP
;
A
#
# COMPACT_ATOMS: atom_id res chain seq x y z
N MET A 1 17.93 56.15 12.41
CA MET A 1 16.74 55.71 11.72
C MET A 1 17.13 55.34 10.27
N TYR A 2 17.28 54.06 9.99
CA TYR A 2 17.78 53.58 8.68
C TYR A 2 16.67 53.73 7.62
N ARG A 3 16.87 54.60 6.64
CA ARG A 3 15.90 54.81 5.54
C ARG A 3 16.06 53.68 4.53
N ILE A 4 15.16 52.69 4.56
CA ILE A 4 15.12 51.58 3.58
C ILE A 4 14.86 52.17 2.19
N ASN A 5 15.82 51.98 1.28
CA ASN A 5 15.69 52.42 -0.11
C ASN A 5 14.74 51.48 -0.87
N ARG A 6 13.46 51.87 -1.03
CA ARG A 6 12.42 51.06 -1.68
C ARG A 6 12.81 50.61 -3.09
N LYS A 7 13.58 51.41 -3.85
CA LYS A 7 14.05 51.05 -5.21
C LYS A 7 15.11 49.94 -5.14
N ALA A 8 16.00 49.97 -4.13
CA ALA A 8 16.99 48.91 -3.95
C ALA A 8 16.34 47.58 -3.52
N VAL A 9 15.34 47.62 -2.64
CA VAL A 9 14.57 46.46 -2.23
C VAL A 9 13.82 45.86 -3.41
N PHE A 10 13.15 46.69 -4.23
CA PHE A 10 12.43 46.21 -5.42
C PHE A 10 13.39 45.55 -6.43
N ARG A 11 14.58 46.16 -6.67
CA ARG A 11 15.60 45.55 -7.56
C ARG A 11 16.08 44.21 -7.03
N ALA A 12 16.36 44.11 -5.73
CA ALA A 12 16.78 42.86 -5.12
C ALA A 12 15.69 41.77 -5.24
N PHE A 13 14.42 42.13 -5.05
CA PHE A 13 13.32 41.23 -5.23
C PHE A 13 13.19 40.76 -6.69
N LEU A 14 13.31 41.66 -7.67
CA LEU A 14 13.30 41.33 -9.07
C LEU A 14 14.45 40.39 -9.46
N GLN A 15 15.66 40.66 -8.96
CA GLN A 15 16.82 39.80 -9.19
C GLN A 15 16.60 38.39 -8.59
N ALA A 16 16.09 38.32 -7.38
CA ALA A 16 15.76 37.03 -6.75
C ALA A 16 14.71 36.25 -7.55
N ALA A 17 13.67 36.93 -8.04
CA ALA A 17 12.65 36.32 -8.87
C ALA A 17 13.21 35.78 -10.21
N VAL A 18 14.08 36.57 -10.87
CA VAL A 18 14.73 36.12 -12.11
C VAL A 18 15.65 34.92 -11.86
N LEU A 19 16.45 34.93 -10.79
CA LEU A 19 17.29 33.79 -10.43
C LEU A 19 16.45 32.55 -10.11
N GLY A 20 15.33 32.72 -9.41
CA GLY A 20 14.39 31.63 -9.13
C GLY A 20 13.81 31.01 -10.40
N LEU A 21 13.40 31.83 -11.36
CA LEU A 21 12.89 31.35 -12.65
C LEU A 21 13.94 30.62 -13.47
N ILE A 22 15.19 31.14 -13.50
CA ILE A 22 16.29 30.45 -14.18
C ILE A 22 16.57 29.10 -13.52
N SER A 23 16.65 29.05 -12.20
CA SER A 23 16.87 27.80 -11.46
C SER A 23 15.76 26.78 -11.72
N LEU A 24 14.51 27.22 -11.74
CA LEU A 24 13.36 26.37 -12.06
C LEU A 24 13.47 25.82 -13.49
N ALA A 25 13.76 26.69 -14.45
CA ALA A 25 13.90 26.28 -15.85
C ALA A 25 15.04 25.24 -16.03
N VAL A 26 16.18 25.47 -15.37
CA VAL A 26 17.30 24.51 -15.39
C VAL A 26 16.90 23.18 -14.74
N ALA A 27 16.23 23.22 -13.59
CA ALA A 27 15.78 22.01 -12.90
C ALA A 27 14.77 21.18 -13.73
N LEU A 28 13.80 21.85 -14.32
CA LEU A 28 12.82 21.19 -15.21
C LEU A 28 13.47 20.59 -16.46
N SER A 29 14.39 21.35 -17.08
CA SER A 29 15.13 20.86 -18.25
C SER A 29 16.01 19.67 -17.90
N ALA A 30 16.73 19.73 -16.79
CA ALA A 30 17.56 18.63 -16.32
C ALA A 30 16.74 17.40 -15.98
N ASN A 31 15.54 17.57 -15.43
CA ASN A 31 14.62 16.46 -15.16
C ASN A 31 14.08 15.83 -16.45
N ALA A 32 13.71 16.65 -17.43
CA ALA A 32 13.18 16.18 -18.73
C ALA A 32 14.22 15.46 -19.59
N LEU A 33 15.49 15.84 -19.47
CA LEU A 33 16.59 15.27 -20.23
C LEU A 33 17.22 14.02 -19.60
N ARG A 34 16.75 13.60 -18.41
CA ARG A 34 17.26 12.37 -17.78
C ARG A 34 16.80 11.13 -18.56
N PRO A 35 17.72 10.24 -18.99
CA PRO A 35 17.36 9.02 -19.71
C PRO A 35 16.59 8.01 -18.87
N SER A 36 16.78 8.04 -17.54
CA SER A 36 16.07 7.20 -16.56
C SER A 36 16.02 7.92 -15.20
N GLY A 37 14.98 7.64 -14.41
CA GLY A 37 14.83 8.19 -13.05
C GLY A 37 14.46 9.68 -13.01
N GLY A 38 13.82 10.21 -14.04
CA GLY A 38 13.20 11.53 -13.99
C GLY A 38 12.09 11.59 -12.94
N ILE A 39 12.01 12.70 -12.21
CA ILE A 39 10.93 12.91 -11.23
C ILE A 39 9.65 13.23 -12.00
N ALA A 40 8.63 12.41 -11.83
CA ALA A 40 7.31 12.70 -12.37
C ALA A 40 6.69 13.87 -11.59
N LEU A 41 6.61 15.04 -12.24
CA LEU A 41 6.07 16.27 -11.62
C LEU A 41 4.55 16.25 -11.52
N VAL A 42 3.91 15.46 -12.37
CA VAL A 42 2.47 15.17 -12.35
C VAL A 42 2.34 13.66 -12.42
N ALA A 43 2.20 13.03 -11.29
CA ALA A 43 2.04 11.59 -11.18
C ALA A 43 1.04 11.29 -10.07
N ASP A 44 0.42 10.14 -10.15
CA ASP A 44 -0.31 9.58 -9.03
C ASP A 44 0.69 9.07 -7.99
N TRP A 45 0.78 9.77 -6.85
CA TRP A 45 1.65 9.44 -5.74
C TRP A 45 0.93 8.59 -4.68
N SER A 46 -0.24 8.06 -5.00
CA SER A 46 -0.97 7.16 -4.10
C SER A 46 -0.13 5.93 -3.75
N PRO A 47 -0.35 5.33 -2.58
CA PRO A 47 0.27 4.04 -2.21
C PRO A 47 0.05 2.98 -3.29
N GLN A 48 -1.15 2.94 -3.86
CA GLN A 48 -1.51 2.04 -4.95
C GLN A 48 -0.63 2.22 -6.19
N ALA A 49 -0.46 3.46 -6.66
CA ALA A 49 0.38 3.74 -7.83
C ALA A 49 1.86 3.37 -7.58
N ARG A 50 2.37 3.61 -6.35
CA ARG A 50 3.72 3.20 -5.95
C ARG A 50 3.91 1.69 -6.02
N LEU A 51 2.96 0.93 -5.47
CA LEU A 51 3.02 -0.54 -5.46
C LEU A 51 2.91 -1.12 -6.87
N MET A 52 2.01 -0.60 -7.69
CA MET A 52 1.88 -1.00 -9.09
C MET A 52 3.14 -0.70 -9.89
N ALA A 53 3.78 0.45 -9.66
CA ALA A 53 5.04 0.81 -10.32
C ALA A 53 6.23 -0.08 -9.89
N ALA A 54 6.27 -0.50 -8.62
CA ALA A 54 7.34 -1.33 -8.08
C ALA A 54 7.17 -2.83 -8.41
N TRP A 55 5.94 -3.34 -8.37
CA TRP A 55 5.65 -4.78 -8.38
C TRP A 55 4.80 -5.25 -9.57
N GLY A 56 4.40 -4.31 -10.43
CA GLY A 56 3.61 -4.57 -11.64
C GLY A 56 2.10 -4.42 -11.43
N GLU A 57 1.40 -4.29 -12.56
CA GLU A 57 -0.06 -4.32 -12.59
C GLU A 57 -0.56 -5.67 -12.08
N GLY A 58 -1.60 -5.65 -11.24
CA GLY A 58 -2.17 -6.86 -10.63
C GLY A 58 -1.54 -7.28 -9.30
N PHE A 59 -0.56 -6.54 -8.76
CA PHE A 59 -0.11 -6.74 -7.38
C PHE A 59 -1.09 -6.15 -6.36
N VAL A 60 -1.80 -5.10 -6.75
CA VAL A 60 -2.84 -4.46 -5.95
C VAL A 60 -4.18 -4.67 -6.63
N ILE A 61 -5.19 -5.07 -5.85
CA ILE A 61 -6.56 -5.21 -6.34
C ILE A 61 -7.47 -4.15 -5.74
N PRO A 62 -8.47 -3.66 -6.49
CA PRO A 62 -9.51 -2.78 -5.96
C PRO A 62 -10.50 -3.55 -5.08
N LEU A 63 -11.24 -2.80 -4.24
CA LEU A 63 -12.24 -3.39 -3.33
C LEU A 63 -13.29 -4.21 -4.09
N GLU A 64 -13.76 -3.72 -5.23
CA GLU A 64 -14.79 -4.39 -6.03
C GLU A 64 -14.35 -5.80 -6.45
N GLN A 65 -13.10 -5.95 -6.85
CA GLN A 65 -12.54 -7.26 -7.21
C GLN A 65 -12.34 -8.15 -5.98
N ALA A 66 -11.92 -7.57 -4.86
CA ALA A 66 -11.80 -8.32 -3.61
C ALA A 66 -13.17 -8.87 -3.15
N VAL A 67 -14.23 -8.07 -3.29
CA VAL A 67 -15.61 -8.49 -2.98
C VAL A 67 -16.07 -9.61 -3.90
N GLU A 68 -15.80 -9.51 -5.20
CA GLU A 68 -16.11 -10.58 -6.15
C GLU A 68 -15.45 -11.91 -5.74
N PHE A 69 -14.16 -11.87 -5.40
CA PHE A 69 -13.44 -13.05 -4.91
C PHE A 69 -13.99 -13.58 -3.58
N TYR A 70 -14.46 -12.69 -2.71
CA TYR A 70 -15.10 -13.08 -1.45
C TYR A 70 -16.40 -13.82 -1.68
N ASP A 71 -17.27 -13.29 -2.54
CA ASP A 71 -18.58 -13.85 -2.84
C ASP A 71 -18.48 -15.20 -3.58
N THR A 72 -17.51 -15.32 -4.50
CA THR A 72 -17.26 -16.56 -5.26
C THR A 72 -16.41 -17.57 -4.49
N ARG A 73 -15.79 -17.18 -3.38
CA ARG A 73 -14.83 -18.01 -2.61
C ARG A 73 -13.63 -18.48 -3.42
N GLU A 74 -13.21 -17.69 -4.39
CA GLU A 74 -12.08 -18.02 -5.26
C GLU A 74 -10.74 -17.58 -4.66
N ALA A 75 -10.74 -16.75 -3.60
CA ALA A 75 -9.55 -16.31 -2.91
C ALA A 75 -9.60 -16.56 -1.41
N VAL A 76 -8.42 -16.65 -0.81
CA VAL A 76 -8.21 -16.68 0.64
C VAL A 76 -7.77 -15.28 1.09
N PHE A 77 -8.51 -14.71 2.05
CA PHE A 77 -8.13 -13.46 2.69
C PHE A 77 -7.17 -13.72 3.85
N VAL A 78 -6.14 -12.90 3.95
CA VAL A 78 -5.11 -13.04 4.98
C VAL A 78 -4.90 -11.69 5.66
N ASP A 79 -5.11 -11.66 6.97
CA ASP A 79 -4.97 -10.47 7.79
C ASP A 79 -3.53 -10.35 8.31
N ALA A 80 -2.83 -9.30 7.88
CA ALA A 80 -1.44 -9.03 8.26
C ALA A 80 -1.30 -8.20 9.55
N ARG A 81 -2.43 -7.81 10.17
CA ARG A 81 -2.47 -6.97 11.37
C ARG A 81 -2.14 -7.76 12.64
N PRO A 82 -1.81 -7.06 13.74
CA PRO A 82 -1.66 -7.68 15.06
C PRO A 82 -2.92 -8.40 15.52
N ALA A 83 -2.77 -9.39 16.41
CA ALA A 83 -3.88 -10.23 16.89
C ALA A 83 -5.05 -9.44 17.49
N TRP A 84 -4.75 -8.36 18.24
CA TRP A 84 -5.81 -7.54 18.85
C TRP A 84 -6.69 -6.83 17.82
N GLU A 85 -6.14 -6.38 16.68
CA GLU A 85 -6.93 -5.79 15.58
C GLU A 85 -7.74 -6.86 14.85
N TYR A 86 -7.15 -8.02 14.62
CA TYR A 86 -7.83 -9.17 14.03
C TYR A 86 -9.04 -9.62 14.85
N GLU A 87 -8.91 -9.64 16.18
CA GLU A 87 -10.01 -10.00 17.10
C GLU A 87 -11.07 -8.90 17.20
N GLU A 88 -10.67 -7.63 17.09
CA GLU A 88 -11.60 -6.49 17.10
C GLU A 88 -12.53 -6.50 15.87
N GLY A 89 -12.00 -6.92 14.72
CA GLY A 89 -12.78 -7.07 13.50
C GLY A 89 -11.93 -7.48 12.31
N ARG A 90 -12.42 -8.45 11.52
CA ARG A 90 -11.77 -8.98 10.34
C ARG A 90 -12.75 -9.26 9.22
N ILE A 91 -12.26 -9.40 8.00
CA ILE A 91 -13.04 -9.95 6.89
C ILE A 91 -13.41 -11.39 7.25
N PRO A 92 -14.70 -11.79 7.17
CA PRO A 92 -15.12 -13.11 7.64
C PRO A 92 -14.40 -14.25 6.90
N GLY A 93 -13.88 -15.21 7.67
CA GLY A 93 -13.10 -16.33 7.14
C GLY A 93 -11.65 -15.99 6.77
N ALA A 94 -11.17 -14.79 7.08
CA ALA A 94 -9.77 -14.45 6.86
C ALA A 94 -8.84 -15.24 7.81
N ILE A 95 -7.72 -15.69 7.29
CA ILE A 95 -6.66 -16.34 8.07
C ILE A 95 -5.79 -15.26 8.72
N HIS A 96 -5.51 -15.43 10.01
CA HIS A 96 -4.58 -14.55 10.72
C HIS A 96 -3.13 -14.95 10.41
N LEU A 97 -2.39 -14.06 9.75
CA LEU A 97 -0.96 -14.22 9.46
C LEU A 97 -0.27 -12.87 9.68
N PRO A 98 -0.07 -12.45 10.93
CA PRO A 98 0.46 -11.13 11.25
C PRO A 98 1.88 -10.97 10.71
N TRP A 99 2.16 -9.81 10.08
CA TRP A 99 3.50 -9.54 9.57
C TRP A 99 4.58 -9.64 10.65
N GLN A 100 4.31 -9.12 11.86
CA GLN A 100 5.21 -9.31 12.99
C GLN A 100 5.04 -10.69 13.60
N GLY A 101 6.05 -11.53 13.47
CA GLY A 101 6.05 -12.90 14.02
C GLY A 101 5.34 -13.91 13.14
N TRP A 102 5.24 -13.65 11.84
CA TRP A 102 4.61 -14.51 10.83
C TRP A 102 5.11 -15.97 10.89
N GLU A 103 6.37 -16.16 11.32
CA GLU A 103 6.99 -17.50 11.42
C GLU A 103 6.19 -18.46 12.29
N GLN A 104 5.54 -17.95 13.34
CA GLN A 104 4.75 -18.77 14.27
C GLN A 104 3.41 -19.22 13.65
N TYR A 105 2.90 -18.47 12.69
CA TYR A 105 1.60 -18.71 12.04
C TYR A 105 1.73 -19.41 10.70
N MET A 106 2.93 -19.41 10.11
CA MET A 106 3.16 -19.89 8.75
C MET A 106 2.80 -21.37 8.59
N ALA A 107 3.08 -22.22 9.57
CA ALA A 107 2.73 -23.63 9.48
C ALA A 107 1.21 -23.83 9.33
N GLY A 108 0.41 -23.13 10.13
CA GLY A 108 -1.05 -23.18 10.05
C GLY A 108 -1.57 -22.61 8.72
N PHE A 109 -0.95 -21.54 8.20
CA PHE A 109 -1.28 -21.02 6.88
C PHE A 109 -1.02 -22.05 5.77
N LEU A 110 0.13 -22.70 5.78
CA LEU A 110 0.49 -23.71 4.77
C LEU A 110 -0.44 -24.95 4.82
N ASP A 111 -0.87 -25.34 6.01
CA ASP A 111 -1.84 -26.43 6.18
C ASP A 111 -3.25 -26.03 5.65
N ALA A 112 -3.65 -24.77 5.87
CA ALA A 112 -4.94 -24.26 5.41
C ALA A 112 -4.94 -23.95 3.90
N VAL A 113 -3.82 -23.56 3.32
CA VAL A 113 -3.68 -23.16 1.91
C VAL A 113 -2.54 -23.93 1.25
N PRO A 114 -2.68 -25.24 1.04
CA PRO A 114 -1.61 -26.09 0.52
C PRO A 114 -1.30 -25.87 -0.97
N ASP A 115 -2.22 -25.28 -1.73
CA ASP A 115 -2.02 -25.01 -3.16
C ASP A 115 -1.40 -23.63 -3.39
N PRO A 116 -0.14 -23.53 -3.87
CA PRO A 116 0.51 -22.26 -4.14
C PRO A 116 -0.10 -21.48 -5.31
N HIS A 117 -1.02 -22.07 -6.08
CA HIS A 117 -1.78 -21.38 -7.13
C HIS A 117 -3.00 -20.64 -6.59
N THR A 118 -3.37 -20.86 -5.33
CA THR A 118 -4.48 -20.14 -4.68
C THR A 118 -4.26 -18.63 -4.77
N ILE A 119 -5.33 -17.90 -5.06
CA ILE A 119 -5.33 -16.43 -4.97
C ILE A 119 -5.35 -16.07 -3.47
N VAL A 120 -4.33 -15.36 -3.01
CA VAL A 120 -4.22 -14.92 -1.63
C VAL A 120 -4.30 -13.39 -1.59
N ILE A 121 -5.26 -12.86 -0.88
CA ILE A 121 -5.47 -11.41 -0.73
C ILE A 121 -5.00 -11.01 0.66
N ALA A 122 -3.79 -10.47 0.74
CA ALA A 122 -3.27 -9.89 1.97
C ALA A 122 -3.85 -8.50 2.21
N TYR A 123 -4.31 -8.23 3.42
CA TYR A 123 -4.83 -6.93 3.78
C TYR A 123 -4.35 -6.49 5.16
N CYS A 124 -4.41 -5.19 5.40
CA CYS A 124 -4.16 -4.55 6.67
C CYS A 124 -5.02 -3.30 6.81
N ASP A 125 -4.69 -2.40 7.71
CA ASP A 125 -5.41 -1.16 7.91
C ASP A 125 -4.53 0.07 7.64
N GLY A 126 -5.16 1.17 7.18
CA GLY A 126 -4.47 2.41 6.82
C GLY A 126 -3.87 2.44 5.42
N GLU A 127 -3.85 3.63 4.82
CA GLU A 127 -3.39 3.86 3.44
C GLU A 127 -1.89 3.60 3.21
N ALA A 128 -1.08 3.68 4.26
CA ALA A 128 0.37 3.49 4.20
C ALA A 128 0.80 2.18 4.89
N CYS A 129 -0.09 1.20 4.97
CA CYS A 129 0.20 -0.05 5.66
C CYS A 129 1.14 -0.93 4.85
N GLU A 130 2.38 -1.05 5.31
CA GLU A 130 3.41 -1.90 4.73
C GLU A 130 3.28 -3.39 5.14
N LEU A 131 2.38 -3.71 6.08
CA LEU A 131 2.25 -5.06 6.63
C LEU A 131 1.75 -6.05 5.58
N SER A 132 0.68 -5.71 4.88
CA SER A 132 0.11 -6.55 3.82
C SER A 132 1.00 -6.61 2.57
N GLU A 133 1.73 -5.53 2.26
CA GLU A 133 2.72 -5.53 1.19
C GLU A 133 3.85 -6.52 1.50
N GLY A 134 4.48 -6.39 2.67
CA GLY A 134 5.55 -7.29 3.10
C GLY A 134 5.10 -8.75 3.11
N LEU A 135 3.89 -9.01 3.62
CA LEU A 135 3.32 -10.35 3.66
C LEU A 135 3.08 -10.92 2.26
N ALA A 136 2.48 -10.15 1.35
CA ALA A 136 2.22 -10.61 -0.01
C ALA A 136 3.52 -10.90 -0.77
N LEU A 137 4.57 -10.11 -0.56
CA LEU A 137 5.89 -10.35 -1.14
C LEU A 137 6.53 -11.61 -0.59
N LEU A 138 6.49 -11.82 0.72
CA LEU A 138 6.96 -13.05 1.36
C LEU A 138 6.25 -14.29 0.78
N LEU A 139 4.93 -14.24 0.67
CA LEU A 139 4.16 -15.34 0.10
C LEU A 139 4.53 -15.60 -1.37
N ARG A 140 4.78 -14.56 -2.17
CA ARG A 140 5.28 -14.71 -3.54
C ARG A 140 6.66 -15.36 -3.62
N GLU A 141 7.56 -15.02 -2.71
CA GLU A 141 8.87 -15.68 -2.59
C GLU A 141 8.73 -17.16 -2.22
N MET A 142 7.73 -17.50 -1.40
CA MET A 142 7.40 -18.89 -1.03
C MET A 142 6.68 -19.67 -2.14
N GLY A 143 6.32 -19.02 -3.25
CA GLY A 143 5.72 -19.67 -4.41
C GLY A 143 4.25 -19.32 -4.69
N TYR A 144 3.58 -18.61 -3.80
CA TYR A 144 2.20 -18.13 -3.99
C TYR A 144 2.16 -16.96 -4.98
N LYS A 145 2.35 -17.24 -6.28
CA LYS A 145 2.48 -16.21 -7.32
C LYS A 145 1.27 -15.30 -7.46
N ASN A 146 0.11 -15.76 -7.01
CA ASN A 146 -1.16 -15.05 -7.03
C ASN A 146 -1.46 -14.31 -5.70
N ALA A 147 -0.44 -14.11 -4.86
CA ALA A 147 -0.58 -13.26 -3.68
C ALA A 147 -0.65 -11.79 -4.12
N VAL A 148 -1.69 -11.10 -3.68
CA VAL A 148 -2.02 -9.70 -4.02
C VAL A 148 -2.38 -8.91 -2.77
N VAL A 149 -2.47 -7.59 -2.89
CA VAL A 149 -2.74 -6.69 -1.76
C VAL A 149 -4.05 -5.95 -1.97
N LEU A 150 -4.89 -5.92 -0.94
CA LEU A 150 -5.99 -4.98 -0.80
C LEU A 150 -5.53 -3.83 0.11
N ILE A 151 -5.21 -2.68 -0.49
CA ILE A 151 -4.73 -1.51 0.26
C ILE A 151 -5.84 -0.96 1.14
N ASN A 152 -5.48 -0.58 2.38
CA ASN A 152 -6.42 -0.05 3.39
C ASN A 152 -7.62 -1.01 3.59
N GLY A 153 -7.35 -2.32 3.46
CA GLY A 153 -8.36 -3.34 3.21
C GLY A 153 -9.46 -3.39 4.24
N MET A 154 -9.13 -3.40 5.53
CA MET A 154 -10.17 -3.42 6.57
C MET A 154 -11.00 -2.15 6.56
N THR A 155 -10.36 -0.98 6.49
CA THR A 155 -11.06 0.31 6.45
C THR A 155 -12.02 0.41 5.26
N VAL A 156 -11.56 0.09 4.03
CA VAL A 156 -12.43 0.21 2.83
C VAL A 156 -13.55 -0.84 2.85
N TRP A 157 -13.29 -2.02 3.40
CA TRP A 157 -14.28 -3.08 3.59
C TRP A 157 -15.42 -2.65 4.53
N GLU A 158 -15.07 -2.12 5.71
CA GLU A 158 -16.04 -1.61 6.69
C GLU A 158 -16.82 -0.40 6.18
N GLN A 159 -16.14 0.58 5.55
CA GLN A 159 -16.79 1.77 5.00
C GLN A 159 -17.80 1.44 3.91
N ALA A 160 -17.56 0.39 3.16
CA ALA A 160 -18.50 -0.11 2.16
C ALA A 160 -19.66 -0.92 2.75
N GLY A 161 -19.64 -1.17 4.07
CA GLY A 161 -20.72 -1.86 4.79
C GLY A 161 -20.72 -3.38 4.64
N TYR A 162 -19.61 -3.98 4.26
CA TYR A 162 -19.48 -5.43 4.17
C TYR A 162 -19.39 -6.10 5.54
N PRO A 163 -19.73 -7.40 5.64
CA PRO A 163 -19.73 -8.12 6.91
C PRO A 163 -18.36 -8.11 7.60
N VAL A 164 -18.38 -8.02 8.93
CA VAL A 164 -17.19 -8.09 9.78
C VAL A 164 -17.39 -9.18 10.82
N GLU A 165 -16.41 -10.06 10.94
CA GLU A 165 -16.35 -11.08 11.98
C GLU A 165 -15.52 -10.55 13.17
N LYS A 166 -15.95 -10.85 14.41
CA LYS A 166 -15.32 -10.39 15.65
C LYS A 166 -15.06 -11.54 16.62
N GLY A 167 -14.11 -11.32 17.49
CA GLY A 167 -13.76 -12.27 18.53
C GLY A 167 -12.56 -13.15 18.19
N PRO A 168 -12.13 -14.00 19.12
CA PRO A 168 -11.00 -14.89 18.89
C PRO A 168 -11.27 -15.77 17.69
N ASP A 169 -10.20 -16.10 16.96
CA ASP A 169 -10.28 -17.01 15.82
C ASP A 169 -10.77 -18.39 16.29
N ALA A 170 -11.92 -18.84 15.80
CA ALA A 170 -12.45 -20.18 16.11
C ALA A 170 -11.58 -21.30 15.52
N GLY A 171 -10.65 -20.96 14.63
CA GLY A 171 -9.70 -21.85 13.95
C GLY A 171 -8.23 -21.59 14.29
N SER A 172 -7.93 -20.62 15.18
CA SER A 172 -6.54 -20.39 15.60
C SER A 172 -6.04 -21.63 16.36
N LEU A 173 -5.17 -22.36 15.71
CA LEU A 173 -4.43 -23.46 16.30
C LEU A 173 -3.57 -22.94 17.47
N PRO A 174 -3.46 -23.71 18.56
CA PRO A 174 -2.65 -23.35 19.73
C PRO A 174 -1.17 -23.23 19.39
#